data_216a587b6cd23fdd09df6cd3f2afbdcd
#
_entry.id   216a587b6cd23fdd09df6cd3f2afbdcd
#
_cell.length_a   1.000
_cell.length_b   1.000
_cell.length_c   1.000
_cell.angle_alpha   90.00
_cell.angle_beta   90.00
_cell.angle_gamma   90.00
#
_symmetry.space_group_name_H-M   'P 1'
#
loop_
_entity.id
_entity.type
_entity.pdbx_description
1 polymer ?
#
loop_
_entity_poly.entity_id
_entity_poly.type
_entity_poly.pdbx_seq_one_letter_code
_entity_poly.pdbx_strand_id
1 'polypeptide(L)'
;MNFYQISRITAGIGIIFLMLAACQQPSEECLSIAFTGDVLLDRGVRQQIRRKGVEHLFESVTPLFRSVDATVINLECPITSVRSPLHKKYIFRAEPIWATALSQAGITHAAMANNHTIDQGRNGLTDTNQYLLSSGITPVGYGDTSSQSCRPVLIKKGKIEVVLYNSVALPLENWVYLENSPGICQQPIEELKEEITNFKRQNP
;
A
#
# COMPACT_ATOMS: atom_id res chain seq x y z
N MET A 1 68.08 -19.55 -5.06
CA MET A 1 66.80 -18.94 -4.58
C MET A 1 66.06 -20.02 -3.81
N ASN A 2 65.91 -19.83 -2.48
CA ASN A 2 65.52 -20.90 -1.56
C ASN A 2 64.00 -21.19 -1.64
N PHE A 3 63.61 -22.42 -1.85
CA PHE A 3 62.24 -22.92 -1.87
C PHE A 3 61.44 -22.66 -0.56
N TYR A 4 62.08 -22.28 0.53
CA TYR A 4 61.46 -21.99 1.81
C TYR A 4 60.77 -20.60 1.90
N GLN A 5 61.01 -19.67 0.98
CA GLN A 5 60.34 -18.34 1.01
C GLN A 5 59.01 -18.33 0.31
N ILE A 6 58.72 -19.25 -0.62
CA ILE A 6 57.45 -19.29 -1.36
C ILE A 6 56.33 -19.88 -0.49
N SER A 7 56.66 -20.81 0.42
CA SER A 7 55.69 -21.48 1.29
C SER A 7 55.09 -20.55 2.38
N ARG A 8 55.81 -19.50 2.79
CA ARG A 8 55.33 -18.56 3.83
C ARG A 8 54.41 -17.46 3.29
N ILE A 9 54.54 -17.09 2.01
CA ILE A 9 53.71 -16.06 1.38
C ILE A 9 52.33 -16.63 1.03
N THR A 10 52.24 -17.88 0.60
CA THR A 10 50.96 -18.54 0.28
C THR A 10 50.12 -18.84 1.52
N ALA A 11 50.74 -19.13 2.69
CA ALA A 11 50.02 -19.34 3.94
C ALA A 11 49.44 -18.01 4.49
N GLY A 12 50.13 -16.89 4.31
CA GLY A 12 49.64 -15.57 4.75
C GLY A 12 48.45 -15.04 3.95
N ILE A 13 48.44 -15.29 2.63
CA ILE A 13 47.35 -14.85 1.75
C ILE A 13 46.07 -15.69 2.00
N GLY A 14 46.19 -16.98 2.27
CA GLY A 14 45.07 -17.87 2.59
C GLY A 14 44.37 -17.50 3.90
N ILE A 15 45.12 -17.05 4.92
CA ILE A 15 44.57 -16.63 6.22
C ILE A 15 43.85 -15.26 6.10
N ILE A 16 44.36 -14.33 5.30
CA ILE A 16 43.72 -13.02 5.06
C ILE A 16 42.40 -13.22 4.28
N PHE A 17 42.32 -14.13 3.32
CA PHE A 17 41.06 -14.42 2.61
C PHE A 17 40.01 -15.11 3.49
N LEU A 18 40.44 -15.97 4.43
CA LEU A 18 39.53 -16.59 5.40
C LEU A 18 39.00 -15.57 6.45
N MET A 19 39.79 -14.57 6.82
CA MET A 19 39.34 -13.53 7.75
C MET A 19 38.38 -12.50 7.13
N LEU A 20 38.49 -12.26 5.82
CA LEU A 20 37.56 -11.37 5.12
C LEU A 20 36.17 -12.03 4.86
N ALA A 21 36.10 -13.34 4.86
CA ALA A 21 34.83 -14.08 4.72
C ALA A 21 34.05 -14.18 6.05
N ALA A 22 34.66 -13.88 7.20
CA ALA A 22 34.08 -14.06 8.53
C ALA A 22 33.38 -12.80 9.08
N CYS A 23 33.37 -11.68 8.34
CA CYS A 23 32.77 -10.40 8.81
C CYS A 23 31.53 -9.94 8.00
N GLN A 24 30.84 -10.83 7.35
CA GLN A 24 29.45 -10.53 6.95
C GLN A 24 28.54 -10.85 8.17
N GLN A 25 28.36 -9.86 9.04
CA GLN A 25 27.21 -9.92 9.94
C GLN A 25 25.95 -10.01 9.04
N PRO A 26 25.04 -10.97 9.32
CA PRO A 26 23.76 -10.96 8.63
C PRO A 26 23.15 -9.59 8.88
N SER A 27 22.90 -8.83 7.82
CA SER A 27 22.12 -7.60 7.94
C SER A 27 20.80 -7.99 8.57
N GLU A 28 20.44 -7.40 9.70
CA GLU A 28 19.12 -7.62 10.30
C GLU A 28 18.08 -7.36 9.20
N GLU A 29 17.24 -8.35 8.93
CA GLU A 29 16.13 -8.18 8.01
C GLU A 29 15.26 -7.06 8.59
N CYS A 30 15.05 -6.00 7.83
CA CYS A 30 14.22 -4.87 8.21
C CYS A 30 13.16 -4.66 7.13
N LEU A 31 11.90 -4.60 7.52
CA LEU A 31 10.78 -4.22 6.67
C LEU A 31 10.40 -2.77 6.96
N SER A 32 10.57 -1.91 5.96
CA SER A 32 10.25 -0.48 6.03
C SER A 32 8.92 -0.19 5.32
N ILE A 33 8.01 0.49 6.01
CA ILE A 33 6.70 0.86 5.47
C ILE A 33 6.47 2.35 5.71
N ALA A 34 6.17 3.09 4.64
CA ALA A 34 5.71 4.47 4.72
C ALA A 34 4.18 4.51 4.77
N PHE A 35 3.62 5.10 5.80
CA PHE A 35 2.20 5.45 5.88
C PHE A 35 2.04 6.94 5.61
N THR A 36 1.12 7.29 4.71
CA THR A 36 0.78 8.67 4.42
C THR A 36 -0.66 8.98 4.85
N GLY A 37 -1.04 10.27 4.77
CA GLY A 37 -2.43 10.69 4.92
C GLY A 37 -3.23 10.56 3.62
N ASP A 38 -4.21 11.46 3.46
CA ASP A 38 -5.18 11.45 2.38
C ASP A 38 -4.55 11.81 1.04
N VAL A 39 -4.78 10.97 0.05
CA VAL A 39 -4.48 11.25 -1.35
C VAL A 39 -5.79 11.52 -2.08
N LEU A 40 -6.08 12.80 -2.26
CA LEU A 40 -7.27 13.32 -2.93
C LEU A 40 -6.90 13.96 -4.27
N LEU A 41 -7.20 13.28 -5.38
CA LEU A 41 -6.86 13.74 -6.74
C LEU A 41 -7.99 14.55 -7.40
N ASP A 42 -8.69 15.35 -6.62
CA ASP A 42 -9.79 16.21 -7.13
C ASP A 42 -9.66 17.66 -6.66
N ARG A 43 -10.63 18.49 -6.96
CA ARG A 43 -10.68 19.90 -6.57
C ARG A 43 -9.46 20.71 -7.00
N GLY A 44 -8.81 21.39 -6.09
CA GLY A 44 -7.60 22.18 -6.33
C GLY A 44 -6.42 21.34 -6.83
N VAL A 45 -6.30 20.10 -6.36
CA VAL A 45 -5.28 19.13 -6.83
C VAL A 45 -5.50 18.80 -8.30
N ARG A 46 -6.74 18.52 -8.73
CA ARG A 46 -7.09 18.31 -10.14
C ARG A 46 -6.69 19.51 -11.02
N GLN A 47 -6.83 20.73 -10.52
CA GLN A 47 -6.40 21.93 -11.26
C GLN A 47 -4.86 21.97 -11.43
N GLN A 48 -4.10 21.56 -10.42
CA GLN A 48 -2.64 21.44 -10.53
C GLN A 48 -2.23 20.34 -11.53
N ILE A 49 -2.89 19.18 -11.45
CA ILE A 49 -2.68 18.08 -12.41
C ILE A 49 -2.89 18.55 -13.85
N ARG A 50 -3.97 19.28 -14.12
CA ARG A 50 -4.24 19.83 -15.46
C ARG A 50 -3.18 20.80 -15.96
N ARG A 51 -2.48 21.49 -15.07
CA ARG A 51 -1.45 22.49 -15.40
C ARG A 51 -0.06 21.88 -15.57
N LYS A 52 0.27 20.86 -14.78
CA LYS A 52 1.65 20.39 -14.62
C LYS A 52 1.83 18.89 -14.83
N GLY A 53 0.75 18.13 -15.03
CA GLY A 53 0.76 16.67 -15.03
C GLY A 53 0.57 16.09 -13.61
N VAL A 54 0.13 14.83 -13.55
CA VAL A 54 -0.12 14.13 -12.27
C VAL A 54 1.19 13.75 -11.58
N GLU A 55 2.21 13.47 -12.33
CA GLU A 55 3.56 13.10 -11.86
C GLU A 55 4.16 14.20 -11.00
N HIS A 56 3.93 15.46 -11.34
CA HIS A 56 4.44 16.62 -10.60
C HIS A 56 3.98 16.63 -9.11
N LEU A 57 2.83 16.05 -8.79
CA LEU A 57 2.36 15.99 -7.42
C LEU A 57 3.28 15.16 -6.51
N PHE A 58 3.96 14.19 -7.09
CA PHE A 58 4.73 13.19 -6.36
C PHE A 58 6.24 13.35 -6.50
N GLU A 59 6.74 14.25 -7.36
CA GLU A 59 8.17 14.43 -7.64
C GLU A 59 9.04 14.50 -6.39
N SER A 60 8.63 15.29 -5.39
CA SER A 60 9.40 15.49 -4.17
C SER A 60 9.36 14.29 -3.21
N VAL A 61 8.32 13.46 -3.26
CA VAL A 61 8.13 12.32 -2.35
C VAL A 61 8.46 10.97 -2.98
N THR A 62 8.52 10.88 -4.29
CA THR A 62 8.87 9.66 -5.04
C THR A 62 10.20 9.03 -4.56
N PRO A 63 11.30 9.78 -4.32
CA PRO A 63 12.53 9.18 -3.81
C PRO A 63 12.34 8.48 -2.46
N LEU A 64 11.53 9.08 -1.57
CA LEU A 64 11.21 8.49 -0.27
C LEU A 64 10.35 7.23 -0.44
N PHE A 65 9.27 7.29 -1.22
CA PHE A 65 8.35 6.15 -1.43
C PHE A 65 9.06 4.96 -2.08
N ARG A 66 10.03 5.20 -2.97
CA ARG A 66 10.83 4.15 -3.59
C ARG A 66 11.97 3.63 -2.71
N SER A 67 12.30 4.29 -1.61
CA SER A 67 13.35 3.85 -0.68
C SER A 67 12.85 2.89 0.39
N VAL A 68 11.53 2.70 0.51
CA VAL A 68 10.89 1.79 1.46
C VAL A 68 10.33 0.55 0.75
N ASP A 69 10.07 -0.50 1.53
CA ASP A 69 9.55 -1.77 0.99
C ASP A 69 8.06 -1.68 0.61
N ALA A 70 7.30 -0.83 1.30
CA ALA A 70 5.90 -0.57 0.96
C ALA A 70 5.50 0.87 1.30
N THR A 71 4.64 1.46 0.47
CA THR A 71 4.01 2.76 0.72
C THR A 71 2.50 2.59 0.72
N VAL A 72 1.86 2.97 1.82
CA VAL A 72 0.43 2.87 2.06
C VAL A 72 -0.18 4.27 2.10
N ILE A 73 -1.18 4.52 1.25
CA ILE A 73 -1.93 5.78 1.21
C ILE A 73 -3.38 5.57 1.67
N ASN A 74 -4.05 6.63 2.19
CA ASN A 74 -5.50 6.68 2.21
C ASN A 74 -5.99 7.28 0.89
N LEU A 75 -6.60 6.47 0.01
CA LEU A 75 -7.12 6.94 -1.27
C LEU A 75 -8.51 7.55 -1.08
N GLU A 76 -8.56 8.87 -0.88
CA GLU A 76 -9.77 9.60 -0.49
C GLU A 76 -10.61 10.08 -1.69
N CYS A 77 -10.57 9.35 -2.79
CA CYS A 77 -11.46 9.56 -3.94
C CYS A 77 -11.52 8.30 -4.79
N PRO A 78 -12.66 7.99 -5.42
CA PRO A 78 -12.71 6.92 -6.40
C PRO A 78 -11.92 7.28 -7.67
N ILE A 79 -11.20 6.29 -8.20
CA ILE A 79 -10.54 6.35 -9.50
C ILE A 79 -11.45 5.68 -10.52
N THR A 80 -12.19 6.45 -11.32
CA THR A 80 -13.22 5.89 -12.19
C THR A 80 -13.63 6.84 -13.30
N SER A 81 -14.11 6.29 -14.41
CA SER A 81 -14.83 7.03 -15.45
C SER A 81 -16.34 7.14 -15.16
N VAL A 82 -16.85 6.35 -14.23
CA VAL A 82 -18.27 6.38 -13.82
C VAL A 82 -18.64 7.76 -13.28
N ARG A 83 -19.80 8.24 -13.66
CA ARG A 83 -20.41 9.49 -13.19
C ARG A 83 -21.79 9.19 -12.62
N SER A 84 -21.81 8.55 -11.46
CA SER A 84 -23.02 8.20 -10.72
C SER A 84 -22.85 8.57 -9.25
N PRO A 85 -22.79 9.89 -8.98
CA PRO A 85 -22.48 10.38 -7.63
C PRO A 85 -23.59 10.01 -6.64
N LEU A 86 -23.20 9.61 -5.44
CA LEU A 86 -24.11 9.53 -4.31
C LEU A 86 -24.61 10.94 -3.94
N HIS A 87 -25.79 11.03 -3.31
CA HIS A 87 -26.29 12.30 -2.83
C HIS A 87 -25.57 12.70 -1.53
N LYS A 88 -24.43 13.41 -1.67
CA LYS A 88 -23.54 13.85 -0.59
C LYS A 88 -23.15 15.31 -0.76
N LYS A 89 -22.78 15.95 0.35
CA LYS A 89 -22.30 17.34 0.34
C LYS A 89 -20.99 17.50 -0.44
N TYR A 90 -20.08 16.58 -0.28
CA TYR A 90 -18.78 16.55 -0.96
C TYR A 90 -18.64 15.26 -1.76
N ILE A 91 -18.31 15.40 -3.03
CA ILE A 91 -18.21 14.31 -3.98
C ILE A 91 -16.93 14.48 -4.77
N PHE A 92 -16.12 13.44 -4.81
CA PHE A 92 -14.83 13.43 -5.47
C PHE A 92 -14.77 12.35 -6.55
N ARG A 93 -13.83 12.50 -7.45
CA ARG A 93 -13.53 11.53 -8.50
C ARG A 93 -12.16 11.81 -9.14
N ALA A 94 -11.32 10.82 -9.26
CA ALA A 94 -10.06 10.86 -10.00
C ALA A 94 -10.22 10.23 -11.40
N GLU A 95 -9.35 10.60 -12.34
CA GLU A 95 -9.33 9.99 -13.66
C GLU A 95 -8.58 8.65 -13.64
N PRO A 96 -9.06 7.63 -14.39
CA PRO A 96 -8.46 6.28 -14.40
C PRO A 96 -6.95 6.25 -14.63
N ILE A 97 -6.47 7.05 -15.58
CA ILE A 97 -5.05 7.09 -15.94
C ILE A 97 -4.12 7.52 -14.79
N TRP A 98 -4.65 8.17 -13.76
CA TRP A 98 -3.84 8.63 -12.63
C TRP A 98 -3.43 7.49 -11.68
N ALA A 99 -4.09 6.33 -11.75
CA ALA A 99 -3.67 5.15 -11.00
C ALA A 99 -2.22 4.72 -11.34
N THR A 100 -1.86 4.80 -12.63
CA THR A 100 -0.49 4.50 -13.08
C THR A 100 0.54 5.46 -12.47
N ALA A 101 0.20 6.74 -12.36
CA ALA A 101 1.11 7.73 -11.75
C ALA A 101 1.31 7.49 -10.24
N LEU A 102 0.29 7.01 -9.52
CA LEU A 102 0.43 6.59 -8.11
C LEU A 102 1.45 5.44 -8.00
N SER A 103 1.32 4.42 -8.82
CA SER A 103 2.27 3.30 -8.86
C SER A 103 3.69 3.75 -9.23
N GLN A 104 3.82 4.60 -10.23
CA GLN A 104 5.11 5.17 -10.64
C GLN A 104 5.76 6.03 -9.55
N ALA A 105 4.98 6.65 -8.68
CA ALA A 105 5.50 7.35 -7.51
C ALA A 105 6.03 6.41 -6.42
N GLY A 106 5.79 5.10 -6.51
CA GLY A 106 6.22 4.11 -5.51
C GLY A 106 5.14 3.74 -4.50
N ILE A 107 3.88 4.11 -4.75
CA ILE A 107 2.73 3.69 -3.93
C ILE A 107 2.42 2.23 -4.24
N THR A 108 2.36 1.39 -3.21
CA THR A 108 2.16 -0.06 -3.32
C THR A 108 0.80 -0.51 -2.79
N HIS A 109 0.22 0.22 -1.83
CA HIS A 109 -1.04 -0.12 -1.19
C HIS A 109 -1.94 1.11 -1.08
N ALA A 110 -3.25 0.93 -1.27
CA ALA A 110 -4.25 1.98 -1.14
C ALA A 110 -5.36 1.55 -0.17
N ALA A 111 -5.45 2.22 0.98
CA ALA A 111 -6.55 2.08 1.92
C ALA A 111 -7.82 2.70 1.29
N MET A 112 -8.85 1.88 1.12
CA MET A 112 -10.10 2.23 0.45
C MET A 112 -11.29 2.36 1.41
N ALA A 113 -11.18 1.84 2.65
CA ALA A 113 -12.26 1.98 3.63
C ALA A 113 -12.23 3.38 4.24
N ASN A 114 -12.80 4.33 3.52
CA ASN A 114 -13.04 5.71 3.93
C ASN A 114 -14.38 6.20 3.36
N ASN A 115 -14.80 7.39 3.77
CA ASN A 115 -16.12 7.93 3.41
C ASN A 115 -16.20 8.49 1.97
N HIS A 116 -15.08 8.59 1.24
CA HIS A 116 -15.04 9.17 -0.10
C HIS A 116 -14.77 8.17 -1.24
N THR A 117 -14.23 7.00 -0.97
CA THR A 117 -14.01 5.98 -2.02
C THR A 117 -15.32 5.54 -2.70
N ILE A 118 -16.44 5.70 -2.01
CA ILE A 118 -17.80 5.36 -2.48
C ILE A 118 -18.52 6.49 -3.24
N ASP A 119 -17.92 7.65 -3.42
CA ASP A 119 -18.59 8.86 -3.92
C ASP A 119 -19.26 8.69 -5.29
N GLN A 120 -18.79 7.77 -6.12
CA GLN A 120 -19.38 7.43 -7.43
C GLN A 120 -20.19 6.12 -7.40
N GLY A 121 -20.69 5.76 -6.22
CA GLY A 121 -21.47 4.55 -6.02
C GLY A 121 -20.66 3.26 -6.18
N ARG A 122 -21.36 2.16 -6.21
CA ARG A 122 -20.74 0.81 -6.22
C ARG A 122 -19.93 0.53 -7.48
N ASN A 123 -20.42 0.98 -8.64
CA ASN A 123 -19.66 0.83 -9.88
C ASN A 123 -18.35 1.63 -9.86
N GLY A 124 -18.37 2.87 -9.32
CA GLY A 124 -17.15 3.66 -9.15
C GLY A 124 -16.17 3.04 -8.17
N LEU A 125 -16.66 2.42 -7.10
CA LEU A 125 -15.85 1.66 -6.15
C LEU A 125 -15.19 0.45 -6.81
N THR A 126 -15.95 -0.33 -7.59
CA THR A 126 -15.44 -1.51 -8.34
C THR A 126 -14.40 -1.11 -9.37
N ASP A 127 -14.67 -0.05 -10.15
CA ASP A 127 -13.69 0.53 -11.08
C ASP A 127 -12.38 0.90 -10.39
N THR A 128 -12.48 1.57 -9.23
CA THR A 128 -11.31 1.98 -8.44
C THR A 128 -10.44 0.77 -8.08
N ASN A 129 -11.05 -0.30 -7.58
CA ASN A 129 -10.34 -1.54 -7.28
C ASN A 129 -9.62 -2.11 -8.52
N GLN A 130 -10.30 -2.15 -9.66
CA GLN A 130 -9.73 -2.69 -10.91
C GLN A 130 -8.55 -1.82 -11.41
N TYR A 131 -8.66 -0.49 -11.37
CA TYR A 131 -7.58 0.41 -11.80
C TYR A 131 -6.37 0.33 -10.87
N LEU A 132 -6.57 0.19 -9.57
CA LEU A 132 -5.48 -0.02 -8.61
C LEU A 132 -4.75 -1.33 -8.92
N LEU A 133 -5.47 -2.45 -9.01
CA LEU A 133 -4.89 -3.76 -9.30
C LEU A 133 -4.15 -3.78 -10.64
N SER A 134 -4.74 -3.21 -11.70
CA SER A 134 -4.10 -3.13 -13.02
C SER A 134 -2.86 -2.25 -13.04
N SER A 135 -2.72 -1.34 -12.08
CA SER A 135 -1.54 -0.49 -11.89
C SER A 135 -0.53 -1.08 -10.90
N GLY A 136 -0.75 -2.29 -10.38
CA GLY A 136 0.14 -2.94 -9.43
C GLY A 136 0.03 -2.41 -7.99
N ILE A 137 -1.08 -1.72 -7.65
CA ILE A 137 -1.36 -1.23 -6.30
C ILE A 137 -2.37 -2.18 -5.63
N THR A 138 -2.05 -2.64 -4.43
CA THR A 138 -2.93 -3.53 -3.65
C THR A 138 -3.99 -2.72 -2.91
N PRO A 139 -5.29 -2.94 -3.17
CA PRO A 139 -6.37 -2.33 -2.41
C PRO A 139 -6.46 -2.95 -0.99
N VAL A 140 -6.72 -2.12 0.02
CA VAL A 140 -6.92 -2.54 1.41
C VAL A 140 -8.28 -2.04 1.89
N GLY A 141 -9.08 -2.90 2.49
CA GLY A 141 -10.41 -2.53 2.98
C GLY A 141 -11.50 -2.55 1.91
N TYR A 142 -11.27 -3.21 0.78
CA TYR A 142 -12.23 -3.49 -0.28
C TYR A 142 -12.52 -4.98 -0.37
N GLY A 143 -13.73 -5.35 -0.78
CA GLY A 143 -14.09 -6.72 -1.14
C GLY A 143 -15.24 -6.77 -2.14
N ASP A 144 -15.30 -7.85 -2.93
CA ASP A 144 -16.42 -8.14 -3.82
C ASP A 144 -17.68 -8.55 -3.05
N THR A 145 -17.52 -8.86 -1.76
CA THR A 145 -18.57 -9.02 -0.76
C THR A 145 -18.16 -8.36 0.55
N SER A 146 -19.11 -8.10 1.42
CA SER A 146 -18.86 -7.51 2.73
C SER A 146 -17.88 -8.30 3.58
N SER A 147 -18.01 -9.63 3.59
CA SER A 147 -17.08 -10.51 4.33
C SER A 147 -15.66 -10.49 3.78
N GLN A 148 -15.48 -10.14 2.53
CA GLN A 148 -14.15 -10.00 1.91
C GLN A 148 -13.54 -8.63 2.18
N SER A 149 -14.35 -7.59 2.33
CA SER A 149 -13.88 -6.22 2.46
C SER A 149 -13.03 -5.97 3.71
N CYS A 150 -13.24 -6.74 4.78
CA CYS A 150 -12.48 -6.60 6.02
C CYS A 150 -11.28 -7.56 6.12
N ARG A 151 -11.00 -8.34 5.08
CA ARG A 151 -9.83 -9.23 5.08
C ARG A 151 -8.54 -8.42 5.14
N PRO A 152 -7.59 -8.82 6.00
CA PRO A 152 -6.30 -8.17 6.08
C PRO A 152 -5.46 -8.41 4.82
N VAL A 153 -4.58 -7.45 4.54
CA VAL A 153 -3.53 -7.57 3.52
C VAL A 153 -2.20 -7.82 4.22
N LEU A 154 -1.39 -8.72 3.67
CA LEU A 154 -0.12 -9.13 4.25
C LEU A 154 1.04 -8.53 3.46
N ILE A 155 1.93 -7.82 4.15
CA ILE A 155 3.19 -7.31 3.61
C ILE A 155 4.32 -8.16 4.18
N LYS A 156 5.13 -8.78 3.30
CA LYS A 156 6.20 -9.71 3.69
C LYS A 156 7.55 -9.28 3.15
N LYS A 157 8.58 -9.47 4.01
CA LYS A 157 9.99 -9.39 3.59
C LYS A 157 10.79 -10.41 4.40
N GLY A 158 11.33 -11.41 3.72
CA GLY A 158 12.02 -12.52 4.39
C GLY A 158 11.10 -13.20 5.41
N LYS A 159 11.49 -13.15 6.69
CA LYS A 159 10.71 -13.71 7.80
C LYS A 159 9.76 -12.70 8.47
N ILE A 160 9.84 -11.44 8.10
CA ILE A 160 9.02 -10.39 8.69
C ILE A 160 7.68 -10.34 7.95
N GLU A 161 6.59 -10.39 8.70
CA GLU A 161 5.23 -10.26 8.20
C GLU A 161 4.51 -9.14 8.95
N VAL A 162 3.93 -8.20 8.19
CA VAL A 162 3.06 -7.15 8.72
C VAL A 162 1.67 -7.33 8.15
N VAL A 163 0.68 -7.34 9.01
CA VAL A 163 -0.73 -7.50 8.64
C VAL A 163 -1.41 -6.15 8.68
N LEU A 164 -2.00 -5.77 7.55
CA LEU A 164 -2.60 -4.46 7.34
C LEU A 164 -4.13 -4.60 7.32
N TYR A 165 -4.80 -3.89 8.22
CA TYR A 165 -6.26 -3.76 8.26
C TYR A 165 -6.65 -2.34 7.89
N ASN A 166 -7.78 -2.18 7.21
CA ASN A 166 -8.37 -0.88 6.94
C ASN A 166 -9.89 -0.98 7.10
N SER A 167 -10.45 -0.19 7.99
CA SER A 167 -11.89 -0.11 8.25
C SER A 167 -12.32 1.34 8.47
N VAL A 168 -13.54 1.68 8.06
CA VAL A 168 -14.18 2.96 8.35
C VAL A 168 -15.24 2.80 9.43
N ALA A 169 -15.07 3.52 10.55
CA ALA A 169 -16.03 3.52 11.67
C ALA A 169 -17.08 4.65 11.59
N LEU A 170 -16.98 5.51 10.57
CA LEU A 170 -17.92 6.62 10.38
C LEU A 170 -19.15 6.16 9.60
N PRO A 171 -20.36 6.71 9.93
CA PRO A 171 -21.53 6.52 9.10
C PRO A 171 -21.28 7.00 7.66
N LEU A 172 -21.63 6.18 6.68
CA LEU A 172 -21.48 6.51 5.27
C LEU A 172 -22.76 7.14 4.72
N GLU A 173 -22.65 8.37 4.19
CA GLU A 173 -23.79 9.10 3.64
C GLU A 173 -24.34 8.41 2.39
N ASN A 174 -25.64 8.08 2.40
CA ASN A 174 -26.37 7.47 1.27
C ASN A 174 -25.71 6.19 0.68
N TRP A 175 -24.99 5.45 1.52
CA TRP A 175 -24.43 4.16 1.19
C TRP A 175 -25.27 3.04 1.82
N VAL A 176 -25.73 2.12 0.99
CA VAL A 176 -26.47 0.95 1.45
C VAL A 176 -25.53 -0.23 1.57
N TYR A 177 -25.44 -0.81 2.77
CA TYR A 177 -24.73 -2.06 2.97
C TYR A 177 -25.46 -3.21 2.30
N LEU A 178 -24.77 -3.98 1.47
CA LEU A 178 -25.28 -5.17 0.79
C LEU A 178 -24.26 -6.30 0.96
N GLU A 179 -24.68 -7.38 1.61
CA GLU A 179 -23.80 -8.49 1.98
C GLU A 179 -23.07 -9.12 0.79
N ASN A 180 -23.77 -9.36 -0.30
CA ASN A 180 -23.28 -10.05 -1.50
C ASN A 180 -22.93 -9.08 -2.64
N SER A 181 -22.41 -7.92 -2.32
CA SER A 181 -22.04 -6.90 -3.30
C SER A 181 -20.72 -6.24 -2.93
N PRO A 182 -20.00 -5.70 -3.92
CA PRO A 182 -18.77 -4.96 -3.66
C PRO A 182 -18.95 -3.87 -2.60
N GLY A 183 -18.01 -3.78 -1.67
CA GLY A 183 -18.10 -2.84 -0.55
C GLY A 183 -16.74 -2.54 0.07
N ILE A 184 -16.76 -1.63 1.03
CA ILE A 184 -15.62 -1.31 1.88
C ILE A 184 -15.86 -1.83 3.30
N CYS A 185 -14.78 -2.10 4.04
CA CYS A 185 -14.87 -2.57 5.40
C CYS A 185 -15.47 -1.51 6.33
N GLN A 186 -16.53 -1.87 7.03
CA GLN A 186 -17.24 -1.03 8.02
C GLN A 186 -17.26 -1.70 9.39
N GLN A 187 -16.24 -2.51 9.68
CA GLN A 187 -16.16 -3.22 10.94
C GLN A 187 -15.92 -2.25 12.10
N PRO A 188 -16.70 -2.33 13.19
CA PRO A 188 -16.47 -1.55 14.40
C PRO A 188 -15.09 -1.80 15.00
N ILE A 189 -14.52 -0.79 15.66
CA ILE A 189 -13.15 -0.87 16.18
C ILE A 189 -12.97 -1.98 17.21
N GLU A 190 -14.00 -2.29 17.99
CA GLU A 190 -13.92 -3.35 19.00
C GLU A 190 -13.87 -4.75 18.37
N GLU A 191 -14.64 -4.99 17.31
CA GLU A 191 -14.58 -6.22 16.53
C GLU A 191 -13.23 -6.37 15.83
N LEU A 192 -12.70 -5.28 15.27
CA LEU A 192 -11.37 -5.26 14.64
C LEU A 192 -10.26 -5.60 15.64
N LYS A 193 -10.31 -5.07 16.86
CA LYS A 193 -9.37 -5.41 17.94
C LYS A 193 -9.42 -6.89 18.30
N GLU A 194 -10.62 -7.46 18.36
CA GLU A 194 -10.81 -8.88 18.63
C GLU A 194 -10.21 -9.74 17.52
N GLU A 195 -10.46 -9.38 16.26
CA GLU A 195 -9.90 -10.06 15.09
C GLU A 195 -8.37 -10.02 15.07
N ILE A 196 -7.76 -8.85 15.31
CA ILE A 196 -6.31 -8.70 15.41
C ILE A 196 -5.75 -9.58 16.55
N THR A 197 -6.43 -9.63 17.68
CA THR A 197 -6.01 -10.45 18.82
C THR A 197 -6.06 -11.93 18.47
N ASN A 198 -7.12 -12.38 17.80
CA ASN A 198 -7.28 -13.76 17.37
C ASN A 198 -6.25 -14.14 16.31
N PHE A 199 -5.99 -13.24 15.35
CA PHE A 199 -4.95 -13.44 14.34
C PHE A 199 -3.57 -13.64 14.97
N LYS A 200 -3.19 -12.79 15.95
CA LYS A 200 -1.92 -12.92 16.67
C LYS A 200 -1.79 -14.22 17.47
N ARG A 201 -2.89 -14.74 18.03
CA ARG A 201 -2.88 -16.02 18.73
C ARG A 201 -2.66 -17.22 17.80
N GLN A 202 -3.16 -17.13 16.57
CA GLN A 202 -3.04 -18.18 15.56
C GLN A 202 -1.71 -18.13 14.78
N ASN A 203 -1.04 -16.97 14.81
CA ASN A 203 0.22 -16.70 14.11
C ASN A 203 1.22 -16.05 15.10
N PRO A 204 1.77 -16.84 16.05
CA PRO A 204 2.66 -16.33 17.11
C PRO A 204 4.05 -15.92 16.58
#